data_72991c7bcf91485fe28218b47ac69a26
#
_entry.id   72991c7bcf91485fe28218b47ac69a26
#
_cell.length_a   1.000
_cell.length_b   1.000
_cell.length_c   1.000
_cell.angle_alpha   90.00
_cell.angle_beta   90.00
_cell.angle_gamma   90.00
#
_symmetry.space_group_name_H-M   'P 1'
#
loop_
_entity.id
_entity.type
_entity.pdbx_description
1 polymer ?
#
loop_
_entity_poly.entity_id
_entity_poly.type
_entity_poly.pdbx_seq_one_letter_code
_entity_poly.pdbx_strand_id
1 'polypeptide(L)'
;MTLPIACSLTDAALQERRRDVLQKFRNAVIETRESKDGYSYQLPPTEEWLTELANLMNLERQCCPFLRLSITVEPNNGPFWLELTGPPGTKEFLTTTFN
;
A
#
# COMPACT_ATOMS: atom_id res chain seq x y z
N MET A 1 -16.52 4.92 15.98
CA MET A 1 -15.35 5.77 16.18
C MET A 1 -14.53 5.84 14.91
N THR A 2 -14.17 7.04 14.49
CA THR A 2 -13.39 7.24 13.27
C THR A 2 -11.90 7.22 13.60
N LEU A 3 -11.13 6.37 12.89
CA LEU A 3 -9.67 6.35 13.04
C LEU A 3 -9.07 7.56 12.35
N PRO A 4 -7.99 8.15 12.91
CA PRO A 4 -7.32 9.27 12.27
C PRO A 4 -6.63 8.85 10.97
N ILE A 5 -6.65 9.73 9.97
CA ILE A 5 -5.97 9.51 8.69
C ILE A 5 -4.52 9.97 8.85
N ALA A 6 -3.73 9.16 9.54
CA ALA A 6 -2.33 9.47 9.82
C ALA A 6 -1.56 8.20 10.16
N CYS A 7 -0.24 8.23 9.95
CA CYS A 7 0.64 7.15 10.36
C CYS A 7 0.75 7.12 11.88
N SER A 8 0.56 5.95 12.47
CA SER A 8 0.63 5.75 13.91
C SER A 8 1.93 5.10 14.39
N LEU A 9 2.88 4.85 13.49
CA LEU A 9 4.18 4.28 13.87
C LEU A 9 5.00 5.28 14.68
N THR A 10 5.45 4.86 15.85
CA THR A 10 6.32 5.67 16.72
C THR A 10 7.76 5.16 16.77
N ASP A 11 8.00 3.92 16.37
CA ASP A 11 9.35 3.32 16.33
C ASP A 11 10.12 3.86 15.14
N ALA A 12 11.26 4.50 15.41
CA ALA A 12 12.09 5.14 14.36
C ALA A 12 12.64 4.14 13.34
N ALA A 13 13.00 2.94 13.79
CA ALA A 13 13.52 1.90 12.88
C ALA A 13 12.44 1.40 11.93
N LEU A 14 11.22 1.22 12.43
CA LEU A 14 10.08 0.83 11.58
C LEU A 14 9.67 1.93 10.63
N GLN A 15 9.74 3.20 11.04
CA GLN A 15 9.47 4.34 10.15
C GLN A 15 10.45 4.39 9.00
N GLU A 16 11.74 4.17 9.28
CA GLU A 16 12.78 4.15 8.26
C GLU A 16 12.57 2.99 7.29
N ARG A 17 12.32 1.79 7.83
CA ARG A 17 12.03 0.61 7.01
C ARG A 17 10.82 0.83 6.11
N ARG A 18 9.76 1.43 6.63
CA ARG A 18 8.57 1.76 5.86
C ARG A 18 8.90 2.70 4.69
N ARG A 19 9.72 3.71 4.95
CA ARG A 19 10.15 4.67 3.94
C ARG A 19 10.87 3.99 2.78
N ASP A 20 11.79 3.07 3.10
CA ASP A 20 12.56 2.33 2.09
C ASP A 20 11.67 1.40 1.27
N VAL A 21 10.76 0.68 1.94
CA VAL A 21 9.82 -0.21 1.27
C VAL A 21 8.88 0.56 0.35
N LEU A 22 8.38 1.71 0.80
CA LEU A 22 7.52 2.57 -0.02
C LEU A 22 8.22 3.11 -1.24
N GLN A 23 9.50 3.50 -1.11
CA GLN A 23 10.28 3.96 -2.26
C GLN A 23 10.45 2.86 -3.30
N LYS A 24 10.79 1.65 -2.84
CA LYS A 24 10.90 0.49 -3.73
C LYS A 24 9.56 0.18 -4.41
N PHE A 25 8.48 0.27 -3.66
CA PHE A 25 7.12 0.08 -4.18
C PHE A 25 6.80 1.08 -5.29
N ARG A 26 7.00 2.38 -5.03
CA ARG A 26 6.72 3.42 -6.02
C ARG A 26 7.50 3.21 -7.32
N ASN A 27 8.74 2.76 -7.20
CA ASN A 27 9.59 2.51 -8.38
C ASN A 27 9.13 1.29 -9.19
N ALA A 28 8.41 0.37 -8.59
CA ALA A 28 7.96 -0.86 -9.22
C ALA A 28 6.54 -0.82 -9.77
N VAL A 29 5.73 0.15 -9.34
CA VAL A 29 4.34 0.27 -9.79
C VAL A 29 4.29 0.46 -11.30
N ILE A 30 3.53 -0.40 -11.98
CA ILE A 30 3.37 -0.38 -13.43
C ILE A 30 2.22 0.54 -13.83
N GLU A 31 1.11 0.47 -13.09
CA GLU A 31 -0.10 1.23 -13.36
C GLU A 31 -0.79 1.58 -12.05
N THR A 32 -1.40 2.76 -12.00
CA THR A 32 -2.20 3.18 -10.84
C THR A 32 -3.60 3.50 -11.34
N ARG A 33 -4.60 2.96 -10.66
CA ARG A 33 -6.02 3.22 -10.96
C ARG A 33 -6.69 3.84 -9.76
N GLU A 34 -7.41 4.91 -9.98
CA GLU A 34 -8.22 5.55 -8.94
C GLU A 34 -9.54 4.79 -8.78
N SER A 35 -9.97 4.61 -7.54
CA SER A 35 -11.29 4.09 -7.21
C SER A 35 -12.05 5.12 -6.38
N LYS A 36 -13.29 4.79 -6.02
CA LYS A 36 -14.12 5.72 -5.24
C LYS A 36 -13.45 6.09 -3.90
N ASP A 37 -12.92 5.10 -3.20
CA ASP A 37 -12.41 5.27 -1.84
C ASP A 37 -10.90 5.10 -1.71
N GLY A 38 -10.17 5.03 -2.82
CA GLY A 38 -8.73 4.85 -2.78
C GLY A 38 -8.10 4.64 -4.14
N TYR A 39 -7.07 3.77 -4.18
CA TYR A 39 -6.31 3.48 -5.39
C TYR A 39 -5.94 2.01 -5.46
N SER A 40 -5.74 1.53 -6.69
CA SER A 40 -5.19 0.20 -6.96
C SER A 40 -3.87 0.37 -7.71
N TYR A 41 -2.88 -0.42 -7.32
CA TYR A 41 -1.53 -0.35 -7.88
C TYR A 41 -1.14 -1.70 -8.46
N GLN A 42 -0.67 -1.69 -9.70
CA GLN A 42 -0.23 -2.91 -10.39
C GLN A 42 1.26 -3.13 -10.16
N LEU A 43 1.62 -4.34 -9.72
CA LEU A 43 3.00 -4.74 -9.45
C LEU A 43 3.41 -5.90 -10.35
N PRO A 44 4.72 -6.07 -10.61
CA PRO A 44 5.20 -7.19 -11.43
C PRO A 44 4.84 -8.55 -10.81
N PRO A 45 4.49 -9.55 -11.64
CA PRO A 45 4.06 -10.87 -11.17
C PRO A 45 5.26 -11.76 -10.82
N THR A 46 6.04 -11.35 -9.83
CA THR A 46 7.24 -12.08 -9.41
C THR A 46 7.13 -12.53 -7.97
N GLU A 47 7.83 -13.61 -7.63
CA GLU A 47 7.89 -14.13 -6.27
C GLU A 47 8.42 -13.05 -5.32
N GLU A 48 9.43 -12.29 -5.75
CA GLU A 48 9.98 -11.18 -4.98
C GLU A 48 8.88 -10.19 -4.59
N TRP A 49 8.05 -9.79 -5.55
CA TRP A 49 7.01 -8.79 -5.28
C TRP A 49 5.86 -9.34 -4.45
N LEU A 50 5.58 -10.62 -4.52
CA LEU A 50 4.58 -11.21 -3.62
C LEU A 50 5.06 -11.11 -2.17
N THR A 51 6.34 -11.39 -1.92
CA THR A 51 6.96 -11.26 -0.60
C THR A 51 7.02 -9.80 -0.15
N GLU A 52 7.42 -8.90 -1.04
CA GLU A 52 7.51 -7.47 -0.74
C GLU A 52 6.13 -6.88 -0.40
N LEU A 53 5.08 -7.29 -1.11
CA LEU A 53 3.72 -6.84 -0.81
C LEU A 53 3.26 -7.32 0.56
N ALA A 54 3.57 -8.54 0.94
CA ALA A 54 3.24 -9.06 2.26
C ALA A 54 3.93 -8.23 3.36
N ASN A 55 5.20 -7.90 3.16
CA ASN A 55 5.96 -7.06 4.09
C ASN A 55 5.37 -5.65 4.18
N LEU A 56 5.02 -5.06 3.03
CA LEU A 56 4.40 -3.74 2.99
C LEU A 56 3.06 -3.73 3.72
N MET A 57 2.22 -4.72 3.47
CA MET A 57 0.93 -4.83 4.16
C MET A 57 1.10 -4.92 5.66
N ASN A 58 2.10 -5.68 6.12
CA ASN A 58 2.36 -5.81 7.55
C ASN A 58 2.76 -4.47 8.19
N LEU A 59 3.56 -3.68 7.49
CA LEU A 59 3.94 -2.34 7.96
C LEU A 59 2.76 -1.37 7.92
N GLU A 60 1.99 -1.40 6.83
CA GLU A 60 0.88 -0.47 6.63
C GLU A 60 -0.27 -0.71 7.60
N ARG A 61 -0.60 -1.96 7.92
CA ARG A 61 -1.66 -2.23 8.90
C ARG A 61 -1.32 -1.70 10.30
N GLN A 62 -0.04 -1.57 10.60
CA GLN A 62 0.43 -1.01 11.86
C GLN A 62 0.47 0.52 11.81
N CYS A 63 0.98 1.07 10.70
CA CYS A 63 1.11 2.51 10.51
C CYS A 63 -0.24 3.17 10.25
N CYS A 64 -1.06 2.57 9.40
CA CYS A 64 -2.28 3.17 8.88
C CYS A 64 -3.49 2.27 9.19
N PRO A 65 -3.95 2.22 10.45
CA PRO A 65 -5.04 1.33 10.84
C PRO A 65 -6.38 1.65 10.18
N PHE A 66 -6.50 2.83 9.56
CA PHE A 66 -7.69 3.22 8.82
C PHE A 66 -7.75 2.59 7.41
N LEU A 67 -6.65 2.04 6.91
CA LEU A 67 -6.59 1.47 5.57
C LEU A 67 -7.13 0.04 5.53
N ARG A 68 -7.90 -0.22 4.47
CA ARG A 68 -8.23 -1.57 4.06
C ARG A 68 -7.29 -1.95 2.93
N LEU A 69 -6.60 -3.09 3.08
CA LEU A 69 -5.61 -3.55 2.12
C LEU A 69 -6.06 -4.86 1.51
N SER A 70 -5.98 -4.95 0.17
CA SER A 70 -6.33 -6.17 -0.55
C SER A 70 -5.30 -6.44 -1.62
N ILE A 71 -4.87 -7.69 -1.77
CA ILE A 71 -4.03 -8.12 -2.89
C ILE A 71 -4.85 -9.04 -3.77
N THR A 72 -4.84 -8.76 -5.06
CA THR A 72 -5.40 -9.65 -6.07
C THR A 72 -4.27 -10.22 -6.90
N VAL A 73 -4.25 -11.53 -7.04
CA VAL A 73 -3.31 -12.26 -7.91
C VAL A 73 -4.11 -12.70 -9.12
N GLU A 74 -3.80 -12.11 -10.28
CA GLU A 74 -4.52 -12.42 -11.52
C GLU A 74 -4.14 -13.80 -12.06
N PRO A 75 -5.05 -14.49 -12.78
CA PRO A 75 -4.78 -15.80 -13.33
C PRO A 75 -3.71 -15.77 -14.41
N ASN A 76 -3.21 -16.94 -14.78
CA ASN A 76 -2.21 -17.12 -15.84
C ASN A 76 -0.90 -16.40 -15.56
N ASN A 77 -0.45 -16.44 -14.30
CA ASN A 77 0.74 -15.70 -13.84
C ASN A 77 0.66 -14.21 -14.17
N GLY A 78 -0.54 -13.66 -14.10
CA GLY A 78 -0.78 -12.25 -14.36
C GLY A 78 -0.32 -11.34 -13.22
N PRO A 79 -0.47 -10.03 -13.41
CA PRO A 79 0.03 -9.05 -12.44
C PRO A 79 -0.65 -9.17 -11.08
N PHE A 80 0.03 -8.62 -10.07
CA PHE A 80 -0.56 -8.42 -8.75
C PHE A 80 -1.14 -7.02 -8.68
N TRP A 81 -2.29 -6.90 -8.01
CA TRP A 81 -2.90 -5.60 -7.74
C TRP A 81 -3.02 -5.40 -6.24
N LEU A 82 -2.46 -4.32 -5.74
CA LEU A 82 -2.66 -3.90 -4.35
C LEU A 82 -3.70 -2.80 -4.33
N GLU A 83 -4.83 -3.06 -3.66
CA GLU A 83 -5.89 -2.05 -3.49
C GLU A 83 -5.86 -1.49 -2.08
N LEU A 84 -5.86 -0.17 -1.98
CA LEU A 84 -5.89 0.55 -0.70
C LEU A 84 -7.11 1.46 -0.70
N THR A 85 -7.98 1.25 0.29
CA THR A 85 -9.20 2.06 0.45
C THR A 85 -9.37 2.47 1.91
N GLY A 86 -10.25 3.42 2.17
CA GLY A 86 -10.52 3.86 3.52
C GLY A 86 -11.57 4.95 3.59
N PRO A 87 -11.76 5.57 4.76
CA PRO A 87 -12.73 6.64 4.96
C PRO A 87 -12.32 7.93 4.22
N PRO A 88 -13.21 8.94 4.18
CA PRO A 88 -12.87 10.23 3.56
C PRO A 88 -11.54 10.78 4.07
N GLY A 89 -10.71 11.30 3.16
CA GLY A 89 -9.35 11.75 3.45
C GLY A 89 -8.28 10.75 3.07
N THR A 90 -8.66 9.49 2.82
CA THR A 90 -7.71 8.43 2.47
C THR A 90 -7.01 8.69 1.14
N LYS A 91 -7.75 9.14 0.11
CA LYS A 91 -7.16 9.37 -1.21
C LYS A 91 -6.08 10.44 -1.17
N GLU A 92 -6.29 11.51 -0.43
CA GLU A 92 -5.31 12.58 -0.27
C GLU A 92 -4.06 12.06 0.45
N PHE A 93 -4.25 11.24 1.47
CA PHE A 93 -3.15 10.60 2.17
C PHE A 93 -2.34 9.69 1.23
N LEU A 94 -3.02 8.88 0.42
CA LEU A 94 -2.37 7.97 -0.53
C LEU A 94 -1.62 8.74 -1.61
N THR A 95 -2.15 9.87 -2.07
CA THR A 95 -1.50 10.70 -3.07
C THR A 95 -0.13 11.19 -2.60
N THR A 96 -0.01 11.57 -1.33
CA THR A 96 1.27 12.04 -0.79
C THR A 96 2.20 10.90 -0.38
N THR A 97 1.67 9.71 -0.11
CA THR A 97 2.45 8.61 0.47
C THR A 97 2.82 7.55 -0.57
N PHE A 98 1.86 7.13 -1.40
CA PHE A 98 2.02 6.00 -2.32
C PHE A 98 2.19 6.41 -3.77
N ASN A 99 1.62 7.52 -4.16
CA ASN A 99 1.71 7.98 -5.57
C ASN A 99 3.00 8.83 -5.83
#